data_a4495424fa56a5e1485e727f8672c97c
#
_entry.id   a4495424fa56a5e1485e727f8672c97c
#
_cell.length_a   1.000
_cell.length_b   1.000
_cell.length_c   1.000
_cell.angle_alpha   90.00
_cell.angle_beta   90.00
_cell.angle_gamma   90.00
#
_symmetry.space_group_name_H-M   'P 1'
#
loop_
_entity.id
_entity.type
_entity.pdbx_description
1 polymer ?
#
loop_
_entity_poly.entity_id
_entity_poly.type
_entity_poly.pdbx_seq_one_letter_code
_entity_poly.pdbx_strand_id
1 'polypeptide(L)'
;TTSDGTYTLQLPGTGVYIITASYVGYQTAEKKFTTDENKKLSFRLSEDQFDLGTVVVTGTRTPKLLKDAPIITRVITSEDIKKVNANNVADLLKTELPGIEFTFAMDQQTSINMQGFGGNSVLFLVDGERLAGETLNNVDYDRLNLDNVERIEIVKGASTLYGSSAIGGVINIITRESDDPWNLNLNSRFSEHNDHRYGGTVGFNAGKFNSLTNVQYNNVDTYGVDNLGDFSTVFGSRVWNFKERLIYHPL
;
A
#
# COMPACT_ATOMS: atom_id res chain seq x y z
N THR A 1 5.30 -24.53 13.94
CA THR A 1 6.38 -24.35 12.95
C THR A 1 7.41 -23.40 13.56
N THR A 2 8.69 -23.75 13.48
CA THR A 2 9.81 -22.91 13.95
C THR A 2 10.30 -21.99 12.84
N SER A 3 11.15 -21.03 13.17
CA SER A 3 11.68 -20.03 12.20
C SER A 3 12.56 -20.64 11.10
N ASP A 4 13.09 -21.84 11.32
CA ASP A 4 13.86 -22.62 10.33
C ASP A 4 12.98 -23.51 9.42
N GLY A 5 11.64 -23.40 9.55
CA GLY A 5 10.68 -24.18 8.77
C GLY A 5 10.44 -25.61 9.30
N THR A 6 11.01 -25.99 10.44
CA THR A 6 10.73 -27.29 11.02
C THR A 6 9.39 -27.29 11.75
N TYR A 7 8.72 -28.42 11.77
CA TYR A 7 7.43 -28.59 12.44
C TYR A 7 7.34 -29.98 13.09
N THR A 8 6.56 -30.06 14.14
CA THR A 8 6.24 -31.33 14.82
C THR A 8 4.73 -31.41 14.97
N LEU A 9 4.16 -32.52 14.52
CA LEU A 9 2.74 -32.84 14.68
C LEU A 9 2.59 -34.06 15.59
N GLN A 10 1.74 -33.93 16.59
CA GLN A 10 1.31 -35.08 17.41
C GLN A 10 0.01 -35.63 16.83
N LEU A 11 0.02 -36.87 16.42
CA LEU A 11 -1.15 -37.56 15.88
C LEU A 11 -1.88 -38.34 16.98
N PRO A 12 -3.21 -38.33 17.00
CA PRO A 12 -3.98 -38.93 18.10
C PRO A 12 -4.04 -40.47 18.08
N GLY A 13 -3.46 -41.12 17.06
CA GLY A 13 -3.45 -42.58 16.94
C GLY A 13 -2.83 -43.09 15.65
N THR A 14 -2.89 -44.40 15.42
CA THR A 14 -2.46 -45.03 14.17
C THR A 14 -3.55 -44.87 13.11
N GLY A 15 -3.17 -44.55 11.89
CA GLY A 15 -4.10 -44.36 10.78
C GLY A 15 -3.50 -43.64 9.58
N VAL A 16 -4.37 -43.33 8.64
CA VAL A 16 -4.04 -42.56 7.45
C VAL A 16 -4.52 -41.13 7.64
N TYR A 17 -3.60 -40.21 7.55
CA TYR A 17 -3.85 -38.78 7.71
C TYR A 17 -3.57 -38.03 6.41
N ILE A 18 -4.29 -36.94 6.18
CA ILE A 18 -3.96 -35.94 5.17
C ILE A 18 -3.37 -34.77 5.93
N ILE A 19 -2.10 -34.47 5.65
CA ILE A 19 -1.41 -33.32 6.24
C ILE A 19 -1.39 -32.21 5.20
N THR A 20 -1.95 -31.08 5.56
CA THR A 20 -2.07 -29.90 4.71
C THR A 20 -1.07 -28.85 5.20
N ALA A 21 -0.23 -28.37 4.30
CA ALA A 21 0.65 -27.23 4.55
C ALA A 21 0.13 -26.04 3.75
N SER A 22 -0.09 -24.92 4.44
CA SER A 22 -0.51 -23.66 3.82
C SER A 22 0.32 -22.52 4.34
N TYR A 23 0.64 -21.60 3.45
CA TYR A 23 1.28 -20.34 3.79
C TYR A 23 0.70 -19.24 2.89
N VAL A 24 0.64 -18.03 3.41
CA VAL A 24 0.07 -16.89 2.68
C VAL A 24 0.88 -16.62 1.42
N GLY A 25 0.23 -16.53 0.26
CA GLY A 25 0.87 -16.33 -1.04
C GLY A 25 1.40 -17.61 -1.71
N TYR A 26 1.14 -18.78 -1.13
CA TYR A 26 1.56 -20.06 -1.69
C TYR A 26 0.39 -21.01 -1.86
N GLN A 27 0.48 -21.88 -2.87
CA GLN A 27 -0.49 -22.94 -3.08
C GLN A 27 -0.45 -23.93 -1.92
N THR A 28 -1.62 -24.26 -1.43
CA THR A 28 -1.77 -25.27 -0.37
C THR A 28 -1.33 -26.63 -0.89
N ALA A 29 -0.42 -27.27 -0.19
CA ALA A 29 0.06 -28.60 -0.52
C ALA A 29 -0.46 -29.64 0.47
N GLU A 30 -0.98 -30.74 -0.05
CA GLU A 30 -1.49 -31.85 0.76
C GLU A 30 -0.66 -33.11 0.53
N LYS A 31 -0.36 -33.83 1.61
CA LYS A 31 0.31 -35.13 1.55
C LYS A 31 -0.39 -36.12 2.43
N LYS A 32 -0.62 -37.30 1.86
CA LYS A 32 -1.13 -38.45 2.60
C LYS A 32 0.00 -39.09 3.40
N PHE A 33 -0.25 -39.33 4.69
CA PHE A 33 0.70 -39.91 5.62
C PHE A 33 0.08 -41.08 6.36
N THR A 34 0.80 -42.18 6.48
CA THR A 34 0.39 -43.37 7.25
C THR A 34 1.33 -43.49 8.43
N THR A 35 0.80 -43.67 9.61
CA THR A 35 1.56 -43.70 10.87
C THR A 35 2.53 -44.87 11.01
N ASP A 36 2.42 -45.89 10.17
CA ASP A 36 3.36 -47.03 10.18
C ASP A 36 4.73 -46.69 9.58
N GLU A 37 4.88 -45.51 9.01
CA GLU A 37 6.11 -45.05 8.41
C GLU A 37 6.71 -43.91 9.25
N ASN A 38 7.85 -44.15 9.88
CA ASN A 38 8.58 -43.12 10.60
C ASN A 38 9.33 -42.22 9.60
N LYS A 39 8.59 -41.45 8.80
CA LYS A 39 9.11 -40.59 7.75
C LYS A 39 9.04 -39.12 8.12
N LYS A 40 10.09 -38.39 7.83
CA LYS A 40 10.04 -36.93 7.79
C LYS A 40 9.27 -36.51 6.56
N LEU A 41 8.18 -35.73 6.74
CA LEU A 41 7.45 -35.10 5.66
C LEU A 41 7.98 -33.69 5.44
N SER A 42 8.41 -33.40 4.23
CA SER A 42 8.74 -32.04 3.82
C SER A 42 7.76 -31.57 2.76
N PHE A 43 7.35 -30.32 2.87
CA PHE A 43 6.51 -29.64 1.90
C PHE A 43 7.37 -28.59 1.19
N ARG A 44 7.23 -28.52 -0.12
CA ARG A 44 7.72 -27.42 -0.94
C ARG A 44 6.47 -26.74 -1.48
N LEU A 45 6.20 -25.56 -0.99
CA LEU A 45 5.08 -24.77 -1.46
C LEU A 45 5.53 -23.99 -2.70
N SER A 46 4.69 -23.97 -3.74
CA SER A 46 4.87 -23.13 -4.92
C SER A 46 4.07 -21.84 -4.72
N GLU A 47 4.61 -20.73 -5.22
CA GLU A 47 3.87 -19.48 -5.24
C GLU A 47 2.56 -19.63 -6.00
N ASP A 48 1.49 -19.08 -5.46
CA ASP A 48 0.17 -19.11 -6.06
C ASP A 48 0.05 -17.99 -7.08
N GLN A 49 0.42 -18.30 -8.32
CA GLN A 49 0.36 -17.34 -9.43
C GLN A 49 -1.08 -17.07 -9.93
N PHE A 50 -2.05 -17.89 -9.53
CA PHE A 50 -3.45 -17.76 -9.98
C PHE A 50 -4.39 -17.19 -8.93
N ASP A 51 -4.07 -17.34 -7.66
CA ASP A 51 -4.74 -16.70 -6.55
C ASP A 51 -3.68 -16.01 -5.70
N LEU A 52 -3.12 -14.94 -6.23
CA LEU A 52 -2.41 -13.94 -5.45
C LEU A 52 -3.43 -13.39 -4.46
N GLY A 53 -3.74 -14.19 -3.45
CA GLY A 53 -4.61 -13.78 -2.37
C GLY A 53 -4.02 -12.52 -1.78
N THR A 54 -4.49 -11.37 -2.27
CA THR A 54 -4.02 -10.07 -1.85
C THR A 54 -4.03 -10.05 -0.33
N VAL A 55 -2.84 -9.96 0.26
CA VAL A 55 -2.70 -9.87 1.71
C VAL A 55 -3.00 -8.44 2.11
N VAL A 56 -3.91 -8.27 3.04
CA VAL A 56 -4.31 -6.97 3.58
C VAL A 56 -4.01 -6.91 5.07
N VAL A 57 -3.64 -5.75 5.55
CA VAL A 57 -3.30 -5.51 6.96
C VAL A 57 -4.20 -4.46 7.60
N THR A 58 -4.76 -3.55 6.82
CA THR A 58 -5.50 -2.38 7.34
C THR A 58 -6.74 -2.75 8.13
N GLY A 59 -7.50 -3.73 7.64
CA GLY A 59 -8.75 -4.13 8.29
C GLY A 59 -8.57 -4.93 9.59
N THR A 60 -7.38 -5.44 9.88
CA THR A 60 -7.13 -6.37 11.00
C THR A 60 -5.88 -6.07 11.81
N ARG A 61 -5.03 -5.13 11.37
CA ARG A 61 -3.66 -4.87 11.89
C ARG A 61 -2.73 -6.09 11.87
N THR A 62 -3.15 -7.17 11.25
CA THR A 62 -2.36 -8.38 11.03
C THR A 62 -2.55 -8.85 9.59
N PRO A 63 -1.51 -9.39 8.94
CA PRO A 63 -1.62 -9.89 7.58
C PRO A 63 -2.70 -10.96 7.46
N LYS A 64 -3.67 -10.75 6.55
CA LYS A 64 -4.72 -11.71 6.21
C LYS A 64 -4.97 -11.70 4.70
N LEU A 65 -5.43 -12.81 4.17
CA LEU A 65 -5.92 -12.82 2.79
C LEU A 65 -7.15 -11.92 2.68
N LEU A 66 -7.26 -11.17 1.59
CA LEU A 66 -8.39 -10.26 1.36
C LEU A 66 -9.75 -10.98 1.48
N LYS A 67 -9.85 -12.21 0.98
CA LYS A 67 -11.06 -13.03 1.07
C LYS A 67 -11.45 -13.41 2.51
N ASP A 68 -10.47 -13.45 3.42
CA ASP A 68 -10.64 -13.82 4.83
C ASP A 68 -10.69 -12.59 5.75
N ALA A 69 -10.62 -11.38 5.16
CA ALA A 69 -10.70 -10.14 5.91
C ALA A 69 -12.14 -9.92 6.42
N PRO A 70 -12.36 -9.71 7.72
CA PRO A 70 -13.70 -9.52 8.29
C PRO A 70 -14.34 -8.18 7.92
N ILE A 71 -13.54 -7.27 7.37
CA ILE A 71 -13.97 -5.92 6.97
C ILE A 71 -13.75 -5.78 5.47
N ILE A 72 -14.75 -5.22 4.79
CA ILE A 72 -14.70 -4.98 3.34
C ILE A 72 -13.53 -4.03 3.04
N THR A 73 -12.49 -4.60 2.47
CA THR A 73 -11.28 -3.88 2.08
C THR A 73 -11.16 -3.90 0.56
N ARG A 74 -11.01 -2.73 -0.06
CA ARG A 74 -10.62 -2.62 -1.47
C ARG A 74 -9.11 -2.48 -1.53
N VAL A 75 -8.50 -3.13 -2.48
CA VAL A 75 -7.06 -3.01 -2.75
C VAL A 75 -6.86 -2.47 -4.16
N ILE A 76 -6.00 -1.47 -4.28
CA ILE A 76 -5.46 -0.98 -5.55
C ILE A 76 -4.02 -1.44 -5.60
N THR A 77 -3.72 -2.31 -6.55
CA THR A 77 -2.40 -2.92 -6.68
C THR A 77 -1.41 -2.01 -7.42
N SER A 78 -0.12 -2.33 -7.36
CA SER A 78 0.89 -1.59 -8.14
C SER A 78 0.66 -1.70 -9.65
N GLU A 79 0.02 -2.76 -10.13
CA GLU A 79 -0.35 -2.89 -11.53
C GLU A 79 -1.48 -1.94 -11.92
N ASP A 80 -2.50 -1.81 -11.05
CA ASP A 80 -3.60 -0.87 -11.26
C ASP A 80 -3.10 0.58 -11.25
N ILE A 81 -2.21 0.90 -10.32
CA ILE A 81 -1.54 2.22 -10.25
C ILE A 81 -0.83 2.55 -11.57
N LYS A 82 -0.09 1.60 -12.12
CA LYS A 82 0.61 1.78 -13.41
C LYS A 82 -0.34 1.96 -14.59
N LYS A 83 -1.48 1.24 -14.60
CA LYS A 83 -2.48 1.32 -15.68
C LYS A 83 -3.16 2.70 -15.73
N VAL A 84 -3.46 3.26 -14.55
CA VAL A 84 -4.13 4.57 -14.45
C VAL A 84 -3.22 5.72 -14.84
N ASN A 85 -1.89 5.56 -14.71
CA ASN A 85 -0.91 6.61 -14.96
C ASN A 85 -1.19 7.91 -14.18
N ALA A 86 -1.70 7.77 -12.95
CA ALA A 86 -2.05 8.88 -12.09
C ALA A 86 -0.83 9.70 -11.67
N ASN A 87 -1.03 10.98 -11.44
CA ASN A 87 0.04 11.89 -11.04
C ASN A 87 0.40 11.78 -9.55
N ASN A 88 -0.60 11.58 -8.73
CA ASN A 88 -0.48 11.48 -7.28
C ASN A 88 -1.59 10.56 -6.72
N VAL A 89 -1.61 10.38 -5.42
CA VAL A 89 -2.61 9.53 -4.74
C VAL A 89 -4.03 10.08 -4.95
N ALA A 90 -4.23 11.39 -4.98
CA ALA A 90 -5.55 11.98 -5.17
C ALA A 90 -6.12 11.64 -6.55
N ASP A 91 -5.34 11.77 -7.61
CA ASP A 91 -5.77 11.43 -8.98
C ASP A 91 -6.10 9.95 -9.12
N LEU A 92 -5.28 9.09 -8.51
CA LEU A 92 -5.53 7.66 -8.48
C LEU A 92 -6.85 7.34 -7.79
N LEU A 93 -7.06 7.90 -6.60
CA LEU A 93 -8.27 7.65 -5.83
C LEU A 93 -9.54 8.17 -6.52
N LYS A 94 -9.49 9.32 -7.19
CA LYS A 94 -10.61 9.83 -8.00
C LYS A 94 -11.03 8.84 -9.09
N THR A 95 -10.04 8.20 -9.73
CA THR A 95 -10.29 7.26 -10.82
C THR A 95 -10.74 5.89 -10.30
N GLU A 96 -10.11 5.40 -9.27
CA GLU A 96 -10.27 4.02 -8.79
C GLU A 96 -11.33 3.85 -7.72
N LEU A 97 -11.73 4.92 -7.02
CA LEU A 97 -12.60 4.82 -5.87
C LEU A 97 -13.91 5.61 -6.08
N PRO A 98 -14.98 4.99 -6.62
CA PRO A 98 -16.28 5.64 -6.71
C PRO A 98 -16.79 6.10 -5.34
N GLY A 99 -17.30 7.33 -5.28
CA GLY A 99 -17.82 7.94 -4.05
C GLY A 99 -16.77 8.66 -3.21
N ILE A 100 -15.56 8.85 -3.77
CA ILE A 100 -14.59 9.79 -3.23
C ILE A 100 -14.66 11.10 -4.03
N GLU A 101 -14.65 12.20 -3.33
CA GLU A 101 -14.62 13.54 -3.90
C GLU A 101 -13.46 14.32 -3.31
N PHE A 102 -12.78 15.07 -4.15
CA PHE A 102 -11.77 16.03 -3.74
C PHE A 102 -12.27 17.42 -4.10
N THR A 103 -12.42 18.27 -3.10
CA THR A 103 -12.81 19.67 -3.29
C THR A 103 -11.61 20.55 -3.02
N PHE A 104 -11.44 21.57 -3.86
CA PHE A 104 -10.40 22.58 -3.71
C PHE A 104 -11.03 23.84 -3.16
N ALA A 105 -10.54 24.30 -2.02
CA ALA A 105 -10.94 25.60 -1.49
C ALA A 105 -10.13 26.74 -2.13
N MET A 106 -10.59 27.98 -1.97
CA MET A 106 -9.88 29.16 -2.51
C MET A 106 -8.48 29.37 -1.89
N ASP A 107 -8.23 28.78 -0.74
CA ASP A 107 -6.91 28.73 -0.07
C ASP A 107 -6.00 27.61 -0.59
N GLN A 108 -6.38 26.95 -1.68
CA GLN A 108 -5.69 25.83 -2.32
C GLN A 108 -5.61 24.55 -1.48
N GLN A 109 -6.34 24.51 -0.39
CA GLN A 109 -6.41 23.29 0.40
C GLN A 109 -7.33 22.27 -0.26
N THR A 110 -6.83 21.06 -0.41
CA THR A 110 -7.58 19.93 -0.93
C THR A 110 -8.26 19.21 0.21
N SER A 111 -9.58 19.20 0.22
CA SER A 111 -10.36 18.41 1.17
C SER A 111 -10.88 17.15 0.49
N ILE A 112 -10.90 16.06 1.24
CA ILE A 112 -11.46 14.79 0.83
C ILE A 112 -12.86 14.60 1.42
N ASN A 113 -13.75 14.05 0.62
CA ASN A 113 -15.05 13.54 1.06
C ASN A 113 -15.19 12.10 0.57
N MET A 114 -15.44 11.17 1.47
CA MET A 114 -15.69 9.77 1.17
C MET A 114 -17.06 9.37 1.72
N GLN A 115 -18.00 9.09 0.81
CA GLN A 115 -19.37 8.70 1.15
C GLN A 115 -20.10 9.69 2.10
N GLY A 116 -19.90 10.99 1.92
CA GLY A 116 -20.47 12.02 2.77
C GLY A 116 -19.67 12.35 4.04
N PHE A 117 -18.59 11.63 4.31
CA PHE A 117 -17.68 11.91 5.43
C PHE A 117 -16.44 12.67 4.92
N GLY A 118 -16.25 13.89 5.39
CA GLY A 118 -15.14 14.74 4.99
C GLY A 118 -14.14 15.01 6.11
N GLY A 119 -13.04 15.66 5.75
CA GLY A 119 -12.03 16.15 6.70
C GLY A 119 -11.42 15.04 7.54
N ASN A 120 -11.46 15.23 8.87
CA ASN A 120 -10.87 14.30 9.86
C ASN A 120 -11.55 12.93 9.96
N SER A 121 -12.62 12.70 9.21
CA SER A 121 -13.35 11.44 9.28
C SER A 121 -12.75 10.34 8.40
N VAL A 122 -11.85 10.69 7.49
CA VAL A 122 -11.12 9.75 6.63
C VAL A 122 -9.65 9.75 7.05
N LEU A 123 -9.20 8.61 7.55
CA LEU A 123 -7.84 8.47 8.07
C LEU A 123 -6.88 8.01 6.97
N PHE A 124 -5.81 8.80 6.76
CA PHE A 124 -4.70 8.40 5.89
C PHE A 124 -3.55 7.83 6.71
N LEU A 125 -3.07 6.67 6.25
CA LEU A 125 -1.93 5.97 6.83
C LEU A 125 -0.87 5.73 5.74
N VAL A 126 0.37 5.68 6.17
CA VAL A 126 1.49 5.16 5.39
C VAL A 126 2.14 4.06 6.21
N ASP A 127 2.15 2.84 5.68
CA ASP A 127 2.64 1.64 6.35
C ASP A 127 2.01 1.41 7.74
N GLY A 128 0.72 1.79 7.90
CA GLY A 128 -0.02 1.65 9.14
C GLY A 128 0.12 2.81 10.13
N GLU A 129 1.05 3.74 9.87
CA GLU A 129 1.27 4.92 10.69
C GLU A 129 0.47 6.12 10.16
N ARG A 130 -0.12 6.91 11.07
CA ARG A 130 -0.88 8.09 10.68
C ARG A 130 0.02 9.08 9.95
N LEU A 131 -0.43 9.56 8.81
CA LEU A 131 0.28 10.58 8.06
C LEU A 131 0.38 11.88 8.89
N ALA A 132 1.61 12.28 9.17
CA ALA A 132 1.90 13.53 9.87
C ALA A 132 1.94 14.72 8.91
N GLY A 133 1.71 15.93 9.42
CA GLY A 133 1.81 17.16 8.63
C GLY A 133 0.47 17.67 8.12
N GLU A 134 -0.62 17.25 8.74
CA GLU A 134 -1.93 17.85 8.49
C GLU A 134 -1.95 19.33 8.95
N THR A 135 -2.27 20.21 8.04
CA THR A 135 -2.53 21.62 8.35
C THR A 135 -4.02 21.85 8.31
N LEU A 136 -4.61 22.37 9.39
CA LEU A 136 -6.07 22.61 9.48
C LEU A 136 -6.92 21.39 9.12
N ASN A 137 -6.45 20.19 9.50
CA ASN A 137 -7.11 18.90 9.20
C ASN A 137 -7.10 18.48 7.73
N ASN A 138 -6.23 19.03 6.91
CA ASN A 138 -6.05 18.66 5.53
C ASN A 138 -4.70 18.00 5.30
N VAL A 139 -4.72 16.91 4.56
CA VAL A 139 -3.53 16.19 4.10
C VAL A 139 -3.07 16.83 2.79
N ASP A 140 -1.79 17.08 2.67
CA ASP A 140 -1.18 17.48 1.40
C ASP A 140 -1.02 16.26 0.49
N TYR A 141 -2.04 16.00 -0.32
CA TYR A 141 -2.10 14.84 -1.22
C TYR A 141 -1.08 14.91 -2.35
N ASP A 142 -0.60 16.10 -2.71
CA ASP A 142 0.40 16.27 -3.78
C ASP A 142 1.78 15.78 -3.37
N ARG A 143 2.04 15.69 -2.06
CA ARG A 143 3.25 15.07 -1.52
C ARG A 143 3.22 13.56 -1.47
N LEU A 144 2.04 12.95 -1.64
CA LEU A 144 1.90 11.51 -1.66
C LEU A 144 2.19 10.99 -3.07
N ASN A 145 3.45 10.67 -3.34
CA ASN A 145 3.85 10.09 -4.61
C ASN A 145 3.49 8.60 -4.69
N LEU A 146 3.37 8.09 -5.92
CA LEU A 146 3.01 6.70 -6.21
C LEU A 146 4.23 5.82 -6.53
N ASP A 147 5.43 6.39 -6.64
CA ASP A 147 6.62 5.71 -7.17
C ASP A 147 7.05 4.52 -6.31
N ASN A 148 6.83 4.61 -5.02
CA ASN A 148 7.23 3.60 -4.04
C ASN A 148 6.05 2.88 -3.40
N VAL A 149 4.88 2.93 -4.03
CA VAL A 149 3.68 2.28 -3.52
C VAL A 149 3.61 0.86 -4.06
N GLU A 150 3.46 -0.09 -3.14
CA GLU A 150 3.18 -1.49 -3.46
C GLU A 150 1.69 -1.67 -3.72
N ARG A 151 0.85 -1.16 -2.81
CA ARG A 151 -0.60 -1.20 -2.91
C ARG A 151 -1.23 -0.14 -2.01
N ILE A 152 -2.48 0.16 -2.27
CA ILE A 152 -3.31 1.01 -1.39
C ILE A 152 -4.47 0.16 -0.89
N GLU A 153 -4.60 0.07 0.42
CA GLU A 153 -5.70 -0.63 1.09
C GLU A 153 -6.74 0.37 1.59
N ILE A 154 -8.00 0.17 1.21
CA ILE A 154 -9.09 1.07 1.52
C ILE A 154 -10.16 0.31 2.28
N VAL A 155 -10.36 0.70 3.53
CA VAL A 155 -11.45 0.21 4.38
C VAL A 155 -12.57 1.26 4.34
N LYS A 156 -13.74 0.87 3.86
CA LYS A 156 -14.91 1.74 3.80
C LYS A 156 -15.71 1.67 5.08
N GLY A 157 -16.13 2.84 5.59
CA GLY A 157 -16.92 2.95 6.81
C GLY A 157 -16.09 2.94 8.08
N ALA A 158 -16.80 3.02 9.21
CA ALA A 158 -16.17 3.16 10.51
C ALA A 158 -15.29 1.97 10.89
N SER A 159 -14.04 2.26 11.24
CA SER A 159 -13.11 1.27 11.75
C SER A 159 -12.76 1.58 13.20
N THR A 160 -13.23 0.73 14.11
CA THR A 160 -12.94 0.86 15.55
C THR A 160 -11.47 0.66 15.90
N LEU A 161 -10.70 0.02 14.99
CA LEU A 161 -9.28 -0.24 15.17
C LEU A 161 -8.42 1.04 15.17
N TYR A 162 -8.93 2.12 14.56
CA TYR A 162 -8.21 3.38 14.38
C TYR A 162 -8.85 4.57 15.10
N GLY A 163 -9.88 4.30 15.92
CA GLY A 163 -10.53 5.33 16.74
C GLY A 163 -11.49 6.23 15.96
N SER A 164 -11.80 7.39 16.54
CA SER A 164 -12.81 8.33 16.02
C SER A 164 -12.44 9.00 14.69
N SER A 165 -11.17 9.03 14.33
CA SER A 165 -10.71 9.64 13.06
C SER A 165 -10.97 8.78 11.83
N ALA A 166 -11.53 7.57 11.98
CA ALA A 166 -11.77 6.62 10.91
C ALA A 166 -13.26 6.31 10.72
N ILE A 167 -14.14 7.28 10.93
CA ILE A 167 -15.60 7.11 10.79
C ILE A 167 -15.99 6.94 9.31
N GLY A 168 -15.39 7.73 8.43
CA GLY A 168 -15.62 7.67 6.98
C GLY A 168 -14.85 6.54 6.32
N GLY A 169 -13.75 6.09 6.92
CA GLY A 169 -12.91 5.02 6.43
C GLY A 169 -11.42 5.23 6.68
N VAL A 170 -10.63 4.27 6.21
CA VAL A 170 -9.17 4.28 6.30
C VAL A 170 -8.58 4.04 4.92
N ILE A 171 -7.62 4.86 4.54
CA ILE A 171 -6.81 4.70 3.33
C ILE A 171 -5.37 4.49 3.78
N ASN A 172 -4.84 3.30 3.56
CA ASN A 172 -3.49 2.93 3.96
C ASN A 172 -2.62 2.69 2.73
N ILE A 173 -1.59 3.48 2.59
CA ILE A 173 -0.61 3.38 1.52
C ILE A 173 0.51 2.47 2.01
N ILE A 174 0.61 1.28 1.40
CA ILE A 174 1.67 0.33 1.72
C ILE A 174 2.82 0.54 0.74
N THR A 175 4.00 0.79 1.28
CA THR A 175 5.20 1.01 0.48
C THR A 175 5.96 -0.28 0.26
N ARG A 176 6.70 -0.33 -0.86
CA ARG A 176 7.52 -1.49 -1.20
C ARG A 176 8.67 -1.69 -0.23
N GLU A 177 9.09 -2.92 -0.11
CA GLU A 177 10.40 -3.30 0.42
C GLU A 177 11.34 -3.61 -0.73
N SER A 178 12.62 -3.56 -0.49
CA SER A 178 13.62 -3.99 -1.47
C SER A 178 13.77 -5.51 -1.38
N ASP A 179 13.39 -6.22 -2.45
CA ASP A 179 13.57 -7.67 -2.54
C ASP A 179 14.99 -8.04 -2.95
N ASP A 180 15.61 -7.19 -3.77
CA ASP A 180 16.96 -7.38 -4.27
C ASP A 180 18.02 -6.87 -3.27
N PRO A 181 19.26 -7.41 -3.29
CA PRO A 181 20.36 -6.91 -2.47
C PRO A 181 20.61 -5.41 -2.64
N TRP A 182 20.39 -4.90 -3.86
CA TRP A 182 20.28 -3.49 -4.14
C TRP A 182 19.45 -3.25 -5.40
N ASN A 183 18.73 -2.16 -5.45
CA ASN A 183 18.03 -1.71 -6.65
C ASN A 183 18.14 -0.19 -6.79
N LEU A 184 18.09 0.28 -8.02
CA LEU A 184 18.02 1.70 -8.37
C LEU A 184 16.92 1.86 -9.41
N ASN A 185 15.97 2.73 -9.11
CA ASN A 185 14.96 3.15 -10.07
C ASN A 185 15.04 4.66 -10.25
N LEU A 186 15.11 5.10 -11.50
CA LEU A 186 15.06 6.52 -11.86
C LEU A 186 13.87 6.74 -12.77
N ASN A 187 13.06 7.72 -12.47
CA ASN A 187 11.91 8.09 -13.26
C ASN A 187 11.91 9.60 -13.54
N SER A 188 11.39 9.97 -14.70
CA SER A 188 11.16 11.35 -15.04
C SER A 188 9.86 11.47 -15.83
N ARG A 189 9.12 12.54 -15.57
CA ARG A 189 7.91 12.87 -16.29
C ARG A 189 7.95 14.34 -16.69
N PHE A 190 7.52 14.60 -17.91
CA PHE A 190 7.40 15.94 -18.47
C PHE A 190 5.99 16.10 -18.99
N SER A 191 5.36 17.21 -18.65
CA SER A 191 4.02 17.55 -19.08
C SER A 191 3.97 19.01 -19.53
N GLU A 192 2.81 19.47 -19.93
CA GLU A 192 2.60 20.88 -20.28
C GLU A 192 2.81 21.79 -19.08
N HIS A 193 2.91 23.10 -19.32
CA HIS A 193 3.06 24.13 -18.29
C HIS A 193 4.30 23.95 -17.40
N ASN A 194 5.39 23.42 -17.98
CA ASN A 194 6.65 23.19 -17.30
C ASN A 194 6.50 22.25 -16.07
N ASP A 195 5.52 21.35 -16.13
CA ASP A 195 5.35 20.30 -15.11
C ASP A 195 6.46 19.24 -15.32
N HIS A 196 7.46 19.31 -14.49
CA HIS A 196 8.60 18.39 -14.49
C HIS A 196 8.66 17.65 -13.17
N ARG A 197 8.79 16.32 -13.27
CA ARG A 197 9.00 15.45 -12.12
C ARG A 197 10.22 14.60 -12.34
N TYR A 198 11.07 14.57 -11.33
CA TYR A 198 12.25 13.71 -11.29
C TYR A 198 12.20 12.90 -10.01
N GLY A 199 12.28 11.59 -10.14
CA GLY A 199 12.26 10.68 -9.02
C GLY A 199 13.43 9.70 -9.04
N GLY A 200 13.91 9.35 -7.86
CA GLY A 200 14.90 8.32 -7.68
C GLY A 200 14.57 7.47 -6.44
N THR A 201 14.66 6.16 -6.59
CA THR A 201 14.50 5.23 -5.48
C THR A 201 15.72 4.32 -5.43
N VAL A 202 16.36 4.25 -4.26
CA VAL A 202 17.46 3.34 -3.99
C VAL A 202 17.01 2.37 -2.91
N GLY A 203 17.04 1.09 -3.20
CA GLY A 203 16.74 0.01 -2.27
C GLY A 203 17.97 -0.78 -1.91
N PHE A 204 18.05 -1.22 -0.68
CA PHE A 204 19.11 -2.08 -0.17
C PHE A 204 18.53 -3.14 0.77
N ASN A 205 18.89 -4.40 0.54
CA ASN A 205 18.50 -5.53 1.37
C ASN A 205 19.72 -6.33 1.79
N ALA A 206 20.05 -6.29 3.08
CA ALA A 206 21.14 -7.05 3.69
C ALA A 206 20.59 -8.06 4.71
N GLY A 207 19.68 -8.91 4.30
CA GLY A 207 19.07 -9.96 5.12
C GLY A 207 18.18 -9.41 6.23
N LYS A 208 18.76 -9.04 7.37
CA LYS A 208 18.00 -8.49 8.51
C LYS A 208 17.64 -7.01 8.34
N PHE A 209 18.32 -6.28 7.48
CA PHE A 209 18.11 -4.85 7.26
C PHE A 209 17.61 -4.62 5.85
N ASN A 210 16.51 -3.89 5.73
CA ASN A 210 15.97 -3.41 4.49
C ASN A 210 15.87 -1.89 4.55
N SER A 211 16.38 -1.20 3.53
CA SER A 211 16.35 0.24 3.41
C SER A 211 15.80 0.60 2.04
N LEU A 212 14.92 1.57 2.00
CA LEU A 212 14.36 2.11 0.78
C LEU A 212 14.30 3.63 0.88
N THR A 213 15.19 4.29 0.14
CA THR A 213 15.28 5.75 0.04
C THR A 213 14.60 6.20 -1.24
N ASN A 214 13.65 7.11 -1.13
CA ASN A 214 13.02 7.76 -2.27
C ASN A 214 13.23 9.27 -2.19
N VAL A 215 13.66 9.85 -3.31
CA VAL A 215 13.81 11.29 -3.49
C VAL A 215 13.04 11.70 -4.72
N GLN A 216 12.22 12.73 -4.62
CA GLN A 216 11.45 13.26 -5.73
C GLN A 216 11.48 14.79 -5.74
N TYR A 217 11.59 15.34 -6.91
CA TYR A 217 11.43 16.77 -7.18
C TYR A 217 10.29 16.98 -8.16
N ASN A 218 9.36 17.86 -7.80
CA ASN A 218 8.25 18.26 -8.64
C ASN A 218 8.33 19.76 -8.87
N ASN A 219 8.14 20.18 -10.10
CA ASN A 219 8.00 21.58 -10.49
C ASN A 219 6.81 21.72 -11.43
N VAL A 220 5.97 22.70 -11.16
CA VAL A 220 4.90 23.10 -12.06
C VAL A 220 4.84 24.64 -12.08
N ASP A 221 4.65 25.22 -13.25
CA ASP A 221 4.45 26.67 -13.38
C ASP A 221 2.95 27.04 -13.19
N THR A 222 2.73 28.27 -12.83
CA THR A 222 1.38 28.82 -12.70
C THR A 222 0.71 28.93 -14.07
N TYR A 223 -0.54 28.45 -14.20
CA TYR A 223 -1.32 28.59 -15.43
C TYR A 223 -2.83 28.71 -15.19
N GLY A 224 -3.55 29.23 -16.18
CA GLY A 224 -5.03 29.24 -16.20
C GLY A 224 -5.55 28.11 -17.08
N VAL A 225 -6.60 27.44 -16.61
CA VAL A 225 -7.27 26.35 -17.35
C VAL A 225 -8.32 26.88 -18.32
N ASP A 226 -8.83 28.08 -18.06
CA ASP A 226 -9.83 28.72 -18.91
C ASP A 226 -9.28 30.01 -19.56
N ASN A 227 -9.76 30.30 -20.75
CA ASN A 227 -9.42 31.52 -21.48
C ASN A 227 -10.18 32.76 -20.97
N LEU A 228 -10.76 32.74 -19.78
CA LEU A 228 -11.67 33.73 -19.21
C LEU A 228 -10.97 34.83 -18.42
N GLY A 229 -9.73 35.15 -18.72
CA GLY A 229 -9.05 36.32 -18.16
C GLY A 229 -7.73 36.05 -17.44
N ASP A 230 -7.24 37.05 -16.75
CA ASP A 230 -5.91 37.08 -16.11
C ASP A 230 -5.82 36.26 -14.81
N PHE A 231 -6.78 35.37 -14.56
CA PHE A 231 -6.79 34.57 -13.33
C PHE A 231 -6.12 33.21 -13.54
N SER A 232 -5.09 32.94 -12.76
CA SER A 232 -4.46 31.63 -12.69
C SER A 232 -5.32 30.70 -11.84
N THR A 233 -5.69 29.54 -12.42
CA THR A 233 -6.49 28.51 -11.72
C THR A 233 -5.63 27.44 -11.11
N VAL A 234 -4.36 27.30 -11.57
CA VAL A 234 -3.35 26.43 -11.01
C VAL A 234 -2.15 27.28 -10.63
N PHE A 235 -1.73 27.17 -9.39
CA PHE A 235 -0.57 27.91 -8.88
C PHE A 235 0.69 27.07 -9.01
N GLY A 236 1.77 27.71 -9.41
CA GLY A 236 3.07 27.06 -9.52
C GLY A 236 3.58 26.57 -8.16
N SER A 237 4.20 25.41 -8.18
CA SER A 237 4.81 24.83 -7.00
C SER A 237 6.17 24.19 -7.31
N ARG A 238 7.03 24.18 -6.29
CA ARG A 238 8.31 23.49 -6.31
C ARG A 238 8.46 22.70 -5.04
N VAL A 239 8.41 21.37 -5.14
CA VAL A 239 8.36 20.50 -3.97
C VAL A 239 9.46 19.44 -4.05
N TRP A 240 10.21 19.32 -2.97
CA TRP A 240 11.10 18.20 -2.73
C TRP A 240 10.45 17.25 -1.74
N ASN A 241 10.37 15.98 -2.12
CA ASN A 241 9.95 14.91 -1.24
C ASN A 241 11.15 14.01 -0.98
N PHE A 242 11.39 13.73 0.30
CA PHE A 242 12.36 12.76 0.75
C PHE A 242 11.66 11.77 1.66
N LYS A 243 11.80 10.49 1.38
CA LYS A 243 11.24 9.42 2.19
C LYS A 243 12.30 8.34 2.38
N GLU A 244 12.51 7.97 3.62
CA GLU A 244 13.36 6.84 4.02
C GLU A 244 12.51 5.83 4.78
N ARG A 245 12.65 4.56 4.44
CA ARG A 245 12.07 3.45 5.15
C ARG A 245 13.18 2.50 5.56
N LEU A 246 13.36 2.32 6.86
CA LEU A 246 14.30 1.37 7.43
C LEU A 246 13.52 0.28 8.15
N ILE A 247 13.77 -0.97 7.80
CA ILE A 247 13.14 -2.13 8.43
C ILE A 247 14.23 -3.03 8.99
N TYR A 248 14.02 -3.46 10.21
CA TYR A 248 14.84 -4.47 10.85
C TYR A 248 13.99 -5.70 11.14
N HIS A 249 14.36 -6.83 10.58
CA HIS A 249 13.74 -8.13 10.83
C HIS A 249 14.54 -8.87 11.90
N PRO A 250 14.13 -8.85 13.18
CA PRO A 250 14.77 -9.68 14.20
C PRO A 250 14.52 -11.16 13.88
N LEU A 251 15.47 -12.01 14.27
CA LEU A 251 15.33 -13.48 14.14
C LEU A 251 14.27 -14.01 15.09
#